data_1f4e7fd610813f52b6605b8bb488e3b5
#
_entry.id   1f4e7fd610813f52b6605b8bb488e3b5
#
_cell.length_a   1.000
_cell.length_b   1.000
_cell.length_c   1.000
_cell.angle_alpha   90.00
_cell.angle_beta   90.00
_cell.angle_gamma   90.00
#
_symmetry.space_group_name_H-M   'P 1'
#
loop_
_entity.id
_entity.type
_entity.pdbx_description
1 polymer ?
#
loop_
_entity_poly.entity_id
_entity_poly.type
_entity_poly.pdbx_seq_one_letter_code
_entity_poly.pdbx_strand_id
1 'polypeptide(L)' 'GLMTEALQAVVDYWFTRTDSTWLACCHAVENPASGRVMQKAGFVYHHDDTYHKFDGTPVPCHTYLLTRDAWQARKDTL' A
#
# COMPACT_ATOMS: atom_id res chain seq x y z
N GLY A 1 -7.32 9.72 -9.06
CA GLY A 1 -7.07 11.04 -8.55
C GLY A 1 -5.62 11.26 -8.16
N LEU A 2 -5.29 12.43 -7.68
CA LEU A 2 -3.92 12.83 -7.37
C LEU A 2 -3.26 11.91 -6.33
N MET A 3 -4.01 11.45 -5.33
CA MET A 3 -3.46 10.57 -4.31
C MET A 3 -3.06 9.21 -4.89
N THR A 4 -3.88 8.66 -5.77
CA THR A 4 -3.58 7.39 -6.43
C THR A 4 -2.35 7.55 -7.34
N GLU A 5 -2.26 8.64 -8.08
CA GLU A 5 -1.11 8.92 -8.93
C GLU A 5 0.18 9.06 -8.13
N ALA A 6 0.12 9.76 -6.98
CA ALA A 6 1.27 9.92 -6.11
C ALA A 6 1.74 8.58 -5.55
N LEU A 7 0.81 7.75 -5.11
CA LEU A 7 1.16 6.43 -4.59
C LEU A 7 1.74 5.55 -5.70
N GLN A 8 1.17 5.60 -6.90
CA GLN A 8 1.68 4.84 -8.03
C GLN A 8 3.12 5.24 -8.37
N ALA A 9 3.43 6.52 -8.31
CA ALA A 9 4.79 7.01 -8.55
C ALA A 9 5.77 6.46 -7.49
N VAL A 10 5.36 6.42 -6.23
CA VAL A 10 6.17 5.87 -5.15
C VAL A 10 6.41 4.37 -5.38
N VAL A 11 5.37 3.63 -5.76
CA VAL A 11 5.46 2.20 -6.04
C VAL A 11 6.43 1.93 -7.19
N ASP A 12 6.30 2.69 -8.28
CA ASP A 12 7.18 2.54 -9.45
C ASP A 12 8.63 2.83 -9.07
N TYR A 13 8.86 3.89 -8.30
CA TYR A 13 10.19 4.23 -7.83
C TYR A 13 10.78 3.10 -6.99
N TRP A 14 9.99 2.57 -6.04
CA TRP A 14 10.44 1.53 -5.13
C TRP A 14 10.90 0.28 -5.89
N PHE A 15 10.04 -0.25 -6.76
CA PHE A 15 10.36 -1.48 -7.47
C PHE A 15 11.41 -1.28 -8.57
N THR A 16 11.58 -0.07 -9.07
CA THR A 16 12.62 0.25 -10.05
C THR A 16 13.99 0.39 -9.40
N ARG A 17 14.03 0.93 -8.17
CA ARG A 17 15.29 1.30 -7.50
C ARG A 17 15.77 0.28 -6.49
N THR A 18 14.97 -0.71 -6.13
CA THR A 18 15.34 -1.73 -5.16
C THR A 18 15.11 -3.12 -5.73
N ASP A 19 15.69 -4.12 -5.07
CA ASP A 19 15.47 -5.53 -5.41
C ASP A 19 14.38 -6.17 -4.55
N SER A 20 13.60 -5.37 -3.84
CA SER A 20 12.53 -5.88 -2.98
C SER A 20 11.50 -6.66 -3.78
N THR A 21 11.02 -7.75 -3.19
CA THR A 21 10.01 -8.59 -3.83
C THR A 21 8.58 -8.16 -3.48
N TRP A 22 8.44 -7.29 -2.50
CA TRP A 22 7.13 -6.81 -2.06
C TRP A 22 7.25 -5.45 -1.39
N LEU A 23 6.10 -4.76 -1.31
CA LEU A 23 5.98 -3.48 -0.63
C LEU A 23 4.71 -3.52 0.21
N ALA A 24 4.80 -3.09 1.46
CA ALA A 24 3.65 -3.05 2.36
C ALA A 24 3.27 -1.62 2.69
N CYS A 25 1.98 -1.39 2.85
CA CYS A 25 1.49 -0.16 3.46
C CYS A 25 0.24 -0.45 4.26
N CYS A 26 -0.11 0.46 5.15
CA CYS A 26 -1.26 0.28 6.02
C CYS A 26 -2.01 1.59 6.18
N HIS A 27 -3.27 1.48 6.62
CA HIS A 27 -4.08 2.64 6.97
C HIS A 27 -4.94 2.31 8.19
N ALA A 28 -5.33 3.34 8.94
CA ALA A 28 -6.25 3.15 10.05
C ALA A 28 -7.60 2.67 9.54
N VAL A 29 -8.23 1.76 10.28
CA VAL A 29 -9.55 1.21 9.93
C VAL A 29 -10.58 2.33 9.76
N GLU A 30 -10.46 3.39 10.53
CA GLU A 30 -11.38 4.54 10.49
C GLU A 30 -11.18 5.42 9.24
N ASN A 31 -10.21 5.11 8.38
CA ASN A 31 -9.93 5.89 7.17
C ASN A 31 -10.04 5.03 5.91
N PRO A 32 -11.26 4.68 5.50
CA PRO A 32 -11.46 3.79 4.35
C PRO A 32 -11.02 4.40 3.00
N ALA A 33 -10.93 5.71 2.92
CA ALA A 33 -10.47 6.38 1.69
C ALA A 33 -9.03 5.99 1.35
N SER A 34 -8.17 5.87 2.36
CA SER A 34 -6.79 5.43 2.16
C SER A 34 -6.73 4.00 1.62
N GLY A 35 -7.59 3.11 2.12
CA GLY A 35 -7.68 1.75 1.60
C GLY A 35 -8.05 1.71 0.12
N ARG A 36 -8.99 2.56 -0.30
CA ARG A 36 -9.38 2.64 -1.69
C ARG A 36 -8.24 3.11 -2.58
N VAL A 37 -7.46 4.08 -2.13
CA VAL A 37 -6.28 4.57 -2.86
C VAL A 37 -5.26 3.43 -3.03
N MET A 38 -5.00 2.67 -1.97
CA MET A 38 -4.09 1.53 -2.03
C MET A 38 -4.57 0.46 -3.00
N GLN A 39 -5.86 0.13 -2.98
CA GLN A 39 -6.43 -0.85 -3.89
C GLN A 39 -6.32 -0.41 -5.35
N LYS A 40 -6.56 0.86 -5.63
CA LYS A 40 -6.41 1.40 -6.99
C LYS A 40 -4.97 1.33 -7.48
N ALA A 41 -4.01 1.44 -6.57
CA ALA A 41 -2.59 1.30 -6.92
C ALA A 41 -2.15 -0.16 -7.07
N GLY A 42 -3.03 -1.12 -6.79
CA GLY A 42 -2.76 -2.53 -6.97
C GLY A 42 -2.47 -3.30 -5.69
N PHE A 43 -2.48 -2.64 -4.55
CA PHE A 43 -2.27 -3.32 -3.27
C PHE A 43 -3.45 -4.21 -2.92
N VAL A 44 -3.17 -5.33 -2.27
CA VAL A 44 -4.18 -6.30 -1.84
C VAL A 44 -4.15 -6.39 -0.32
N TYR A 45 -5.33 -6.42 0.29
CA TYR A 45 -5.45 -6.60 1.74
C TYR A 45 -4.75 -7.89 2.15
N HIS A 46 -3.95 -7.82 3.20
CA HIS A 46 -3.19 -8.96 3.70
C HIS A 46 -3.64 -9.38 5.10
N HIS A 47 -3.63 -8.44 6.05
CA HIS A 47 -4.00 -8.74 7.42
C HIS A 47 -4.30 -7.46 8.20
N ASP A 48 -4.96 -7.63 9.35
CA ASP A 48 -5.14 -6.54 10.31
C ASP A 48 -3.94 -6.48 11.25
N ASP A 49 -3.64 -5.27 11.69
CA ASP A 49 -2.55 -5.03 12.63
C ASP A 49 -2.97 -3.92 13.58
N THR A 50 -2.16 -3.66 14.59
CA THR A 50 -2.39 -2.58 15.53
C THR A 50 -1.16 -1.68 15.56
N TYR A 51 -1.42 -0.41 15.27
CA TYR A 51 -0.41 0.62 15.36
C TYR A 51 -0.59 1.35 16.69
N HIS A 52 0.50 1.67 17.38
CA HIS A 52 0.45 2.41 18.63
C HIS A 52 0.89 3.84 18.38
N LYS A 53 0.04 4.80 18.77
CA LYS A 53 0.39 6.20 18.68
C LYS A 53 1.53 6.53 19.63
N PHE A 54 2.07 7.71 19.47
CA PHE A 54 3.16 8.22 20.29
C PHE A 54 2.86 8.12 21.78
N ASP A 55 1.60 8.31 22.18
CA ASP A 55 1.15 8.23 23.58
C ASP A 55 0.78 6.82 24.04
N GLY A 56 0.98 5.81 23.18
CA GLY A 56 0.66 4.43 23.49
C GLY A 56 -0.75 3.99 23.12
N THR A 57 -1.58 4.89 22.59
CA THR A 57 -2.96 4.55 22.22
C THR A 57 -2.98 3.58 21.04
N PRO A 58 -3.63 2.40 21.16
CA PRO A 58 -3.72 1.46 20.04
C PRO A 58 -4.67 1.96 18.97
N VAL A 59 -4.26 1.82 17.71
CA VAL A 59 -5.08 2.16 16.55
C VAL A 59 -5.14 0.95 15.63
N PRO A 60 -6.33 0.37 15.41
CA PRO A 60 -6.45 -0.77 14.48
C PRO A 60 -6.19 -0.31 13.06
N CYS A 61 -5.43 -1.12 12.33
CA CYS A 61 -5.02 -0.82 10.95
C CYS A 61 -5.24 -2.03 10.05
N HIS A 62 -5.47 -1.74 8.77
CA HIS A 62 -5.44 -2.76 7.72
C HIS A 62 -4.13 -2.65 6.97
N THR A 63 -3.43 -3.77 6.82
CA THR A 63 -2.16 -3.84 6.10
C THR A 63 -2.38 -4.44 4.72
N TYR A 64 -1.83 -3.79 3.70
CA TYR A 64 -1.94 -4.19 2.30
C TYR A 64 -0.56 -4.48 1.76
N LEU A 65 -0.48 -5.43 0.84
CA LEU A 65 0.76 -5.79 0.17
C LEU A 65 0.64 -5.66 -1.34
N LEU A 66 1.74 -5.30 -1.96
CA LEU A 66 1.91 -5.37 -3.40
C LEU A 66 3.22 -6.09 -3.69
N THR A 67 3.14 -7.20 -4.42
CA THR A 67 4.34 -7.95 -4.79
C THR A 67 4.93 -7.38 -6.08
N ARG A 68 6.24 -7.62 -6.27
CA ARG A 68 6.90 -7.23 -7.52
C ARG A 68 6.24 -7.89 -8.73
N ASP A 69 5.85 -9.15 -8.62
CA ASP A 69 5.20 -9.87 -9.71
C ASP A 69 3.86 -9.22 -10.08
N ALA A 70 3.06 -8.82 -9.09
CA ALA A 70 1.80 -8.14 -9.34
C ALA A 70 2.02 -6.76 -9.96
N TRP A 71 3.03 -6.03 -9.50
CA TRP A 71 3.40 -4.74 -10.06
C TRP A 71 3.81 -4.87 -11.52
N GLN A 72 4.66 -5.86 -11.83
CA GLN A 72 5.12 -6.08 -13.19
C GLN A 72 3.96 -6.47 -14.11
N ALA A 73 3.06 -7.33 -13.64
CA ALA A 73 1.88 -7.75 -14.40
C ALA A 73 0.99 -6.55 -14.74
N ARG A 74 0.81 -5.61 -13.81
CA ARG A 74 0.04 -4.39 -14.08
C ARG A 74 0.69 -3.56 -15.18
N LYS A 75 2.00 -3.42 -15.14
CA LYS A 75 2.73 -2.65 -16.16
C LYS A 75 2.62 -3.30 -17.54
N ASP A 76 2.64 -4.62 -17.58
CA ASP A 76 2.56 -5.35 -18.85
C ASP A 76 1.17 -5.25 -19.49
N THR A 77 0.12 -4.95 -18.72
CA THR A 77 -1.24 -4.81 -19.23
C THR A 77 -1.66 -3.37 -19.52
N LEU A 78 -0.84 -2.41 -19.21
CA LEU A 78 -1.15 -0.99 -19.44
C LEU A 78 -0.76 -0.51 -20.83
#